data_42921eb608b46cdfb9c07ce6d5e4a0a8
#
_entry.id   42921eb608b46cdfb9c07ce6d5e4a0a8
#
_cell.length_a   1.000
_cell.length_b   1.000
_cell.length_c   1.000
_cell.angle_alpha   90.00
_cell.angle_beta   90.00
_cell.angle_gamma   90.00
#
_symmetry.space_group_name_H-M   'P 1'
#
loop_
_entity.id
_entity.type
_entity.pdbx_description
1 polymer ?
#
loop_
_entity_poly.entity_id
_entity_poly.type
_entity_poly.pdbx_seq_one_letter_code
_entity_poly.pdbx_strand_id
1 'polypeptide(L)'
;MLTQDALAQALRQPSDSTDERGDDRPLRPIQHYRTLWISDLHLGTPGCQAQALLDFLRHTESDTLFLVGDIVDGWQLSRQWFWPQSHNDVVQKLLRKARKGTRIIYVPGNHDEFARKYLNNEFGGIE
;
A
#
# COMPACT_ATOMS: atom_id res chain seq x y z
N MET A 1 -0.07 -20.88 4.00
CA MET A 1 -0.47 -19.71 4.79
C MET A 1 0.57 -18.62 4.66
N LEU A 2 0.14 -17.39 4.45
CA LEU A 2 1.07 -16.29 4.37
C LEU A 2 1.74 -16.11 5.72
N THR A 3 3.07 -16.08 5.73
CA THR A 3 3.79 -15.84 6.97
C THR A 3 4.08 -14.35 7.11
N GLN A 4 4.14 -13.90 8.34
CA GLN A 4 4.49 -12.51 8.63
C GLN A 4 5.86 -12.17 8.08
N ASP A 5 6.79 -13.14 8.14
CA ASP A 5 8.14 -12.92 7.65
C ASP A 5 8.17 -12.70 6.15
N ALA A 6 7.35 -13.43 5.39
CA ALA A 6 7.31 -13.28 3.94
C ALA A 6 6.81 -11.88 3.55
N LEU A 7 5.76 -11.39 4.21
CA LEU A 7 5.26 -10.05 3.93
C LEU A 7 6.28 -8.99 4.34
N ALA A 8 6.85 -9.13 5.53
CA ALA A 8 7.83 -8.18 6.02
C ALA A 8 9.05 -8.13 5.09
N GLN A 9 9.46 -9.28 4.58
CA GLN A 9 10.58 -9.34 3.64
C GLN A 9 10.24 -8.64 2.33
N ALA A 10 9.03 -8.84 1.81
CA ALA A 10 8.59 -8.16 0.60
C ALA A 10 8.58 -6.65 0.77
N LEU A 11 8.13 -6.18 1.93
CA LEU A 11 8.07 -4.75 2.21
C LEU A 11 9.45 -4.12 2.39
N ARG A 12 10.46 -4.92 2.70
CA ARG A 12 11.83 -4.41 2.84
C ARG A 12 12.59 -4.32 1.53
N GLN A 13 12.05 -4.92 0.47
CA GLN A 13 12.72 -4.87 -0.82
C GLN A 13 12.68 -3.44 -1.36
N PRO A 14 13.80 -2.96 -1.91
CA PRO A 14 13.78 -1.62 -2.49
C PRO A 14 12.91 -1.61 -3.74
N SER A 15 12.26 -0.48 -3.94
CA SER A 15 11.49 -0.27 -5.15
C SER A 15 12.42 0.20 -6.26
N ASP A 16 12.30 -0.45 -7.42
CA ASP A 16 13.11 -0.02 -8.56
C ASP A 16 12.44 1.07 -9.36
N SER A 17 11.16 1.30 -9.12
CA SER A 17 10.40 2.21 -9.98
C SER A 17 10.78 3.63 -9.83
N THR A 18 11.23 4.00 -8.68
CA THR A 18 11.54 5.36 -8.44
C THR A 18 12.82 5.68 -8.62
N ASP A 19 13.35 4.82 -8.65
CA ASP A 19 14.25 4.92 -8.94
C ASP A 19 15.24 5.70 -8.74
N GLU A 20 16.24 5.21 -9.19
CA GLU A 20 17.45 5.81 -9.12
C GLU A 20 17.41 7.22 -9.44
N ARG A 21 16.49 7.59 -10.19
CA ARG A 21 16.36 8.98 -10.54
C ARG A 21 15.62 9.74 -9.48
N GLY A 22 15.06 9.01 -8.53
CA GLY A 22 14.22 9.64 -7.53
C GLY A 22 13.08 10.40 -8.16
N ASP A 23 12.69 10.01 -9.34
CA ASP A 23 11.73 10.78 -10.07
C ASP A 23 10.33 10.35 -9.75
N ASP A 24 9.89 10.75 -8.57
CA ASP A 24 8.52 10.55 -8.11
C ASP A 24 7.71 11.82 -8.34
N ARG A 25 8.20 12.69 -9.22
CA ARG A 25 7.54 13.97 -9.48
C ARG A 25 6.25 13.74 -10.26
N PRO A 26 5.18 14.43 -9.88
CA PRO A 26 3.91 14.28 -10.59
C PRO A 26 4.00 14.87 -11.99
N LEU A 27 3.37 14.16 -12.94
CA LEU A 27 3.28 14.63 -14.33
C LEU A 27 2.16 15.63 -14.53
N ARG A 28 1.24 15.71 -13.59
CA ARG A 28 0.09 16.58 -13.59
C ARG A 28 -0.01 17.31 -12.26
N PRO A 29 -0.78 18.39 -12.16
CA PRO A 29 -0.96 19.04 -10.87
C PRO A 29 -1.52 18.08 -9.84
N ILE A 30 -1.05 18.23 -8.60
CA ILE A 30 -1.50 17.40 -7.49
C ILE A 30 -2.86 17.91 -7.00
N GLN A 31 -3.80 16.97 -6.83
CA GLN A 31 -5.10 17.26 -6.22
C GLN A 31 -4.97 17.10 -4.71
N HIS A 32 -5.47 18.07 -3.96
CA HIS A 32 -5.39 18.05 -2.50
C HIS A 32 -6.76 17.81 -1.89
N TYR A 33 -6.83 16.85 -0.97
CA TYR A 33 -8.06 16.51 -0.27
C TYR A 33 -7.81 16.50 1.23
N ARG A 34 -8.86 16.70 2.01
CA ARG A 34 -8.75 16.57 3.45
C ARG A 34 -8.61 15.10 3.83
N THR A 35 -9.44 14.26 3.25
CA THR A 35 -9.47 12.83 3.56
C THR A 35 -9.76 12.03 2.30
N LEU A 36 -9.07 10.90 2.16
CA LEU A 36 -9.31 9.93 1.10
C LEU A 36 -9.58 8.58 1.72
N TRP A 37 -10.46 7.80 1.09
CA TRP A 37 -10.74 6.42 1.45
C TRP A 37 -10.46 5.55 0.24
N ILE A 38 -9.69 4.48 0.45
CA ILE A 38 -9.35 3.50 -0.59
C ILE A 38 -9.69 2.13 -0.05
N SER A 39 -10.31 1.27 -0.87
CA SER A 39 -10.67 -0.07 -0.46
C SER A 39 -10.51 -1.06 -1.60
N ASP A 40 -10.52 -2.35 -1.25
CA ASP A 40 -10.57 -3.45 -2.23
C ASP A 40 -9.46 -3.41 -3.26
N LEU A 41 -8.24 -3.14 -2.82
CA LEU A 41 -7.07 -3.13 -3.70
C LEU A 41 -6.62 -4.53 -4.09
N HIS A 42 -6.76 -5.49 -3.17
CA HIS A 42 -6.35 -6.88 -3.35
C HIS A 42 -4.92 -7.01 -3.83
N LEU A 43 -4.00 -6.33 -3.15
CA LEU A 43 -2.57 -6.49 -3.41
C LEU A 43 -2.18 -7.96 -3.20
N GLY A 44 -1.41 -8.51 -4.11
CA GLY A 44 -1.06 -9.91 -4.09
C GLY A 44 -1.89 -10.75 -5.04
N THR A 45 -2.73 -10.12 -5.87
CA THR A 45 -3.52 -10.82 -6.88
C THR A 45 -3.24 -10.23 -8.26
N PRO A 46 -3.38 -11.05 -9.33
CA PRO A 46 -3.19 -10.55 -10.69
C PRO A 46 -4.22 -9.50 -11.11
N GLY A 47 -5.38 -9.46 -10.45
CA GLY A 47 -6.44 -8.51 -10.78
C GLY A 47 -6.23 -7.13 -10.19
N CYS A 48 -5.20 -6.93 -9.37
CA CYS A 48 -4.96 -5.64 -8.73
C CYS A 48 -4.52 -4.59 -9.77
N GLN A 49 -5.15 -3.42 -9.72
CA GLN A 49 -4.86 -2.31 -10.62
C GLN A 49 -3.72 -1.44 -10.06
N ALA A 50 -2.57 -2.07 -9.84
CA ALA A 50 -1.47 -1.41 -9.13
C ALA A 50 -0.94 -0.17 -9.84
N GLN A 51 -0.82 -0.21 -11.17
CA GLN A 51 -0.29 0.94 -11.91
C GLN A 51 -1.25 2.13 -11.87
N ALA A 52 -2.55 1.86 -12.01
CA ALA A 52 -3.56 2.92 -11.91
C ALA A 52 -3.57 3.53 -10.50
N LEU A 53 -3.40 2.68 -9.49
CA LEU A 53 -3.35 3.14 -8.11
C LEU A 53 -2.10 3.98 -7.86
N LEU A 54 -0.95 3.57 -8.39
CA LEU A 54 0.29 4.34 -8.26
C LEU A 54 0.12 5.72 -8.88
N ASP A 55 -0.50 5.77 -10.06
CA ASP A 55 -0.77 7.04 -10.73
C ASP A 55 -1.66 7.93 -9.87
N PHE A 56 -2.73 7.36 -9.31
CA PHE A 56 -3.62 8.09 -8.42
C PHE A 56 -2.88 8.61 -7.19
N LEU A 57 -2.08 7.76 -6.52
CA LEU A 57 -1.34 8.15 -5.34
C LEU A 57 -0.29 9.22 -5.63
N ARG A 58 0.29 9.17 -6.83
CA ARG A 58 1.31 10.13 -7.24
C ARG A 58 0.71 11.53 -7.47
N HIS A 59 -0.57 11.58 -7.84
CA HIS A 59 -1.23 12.84 -8.19
C HIS A 59 -2.25 13.32 -7.16
N THR A 60 -2.27 12.71 -5.97
CA THR A 60 -3.15 13.14 -4.88
C THR A 60 -2.39 13.28 -3.59
N GLU A 61 -2.82 14.24 -2.78
CA GLU A 61 -2.32 14.42 -1.42
C GLU A 61 -3.53 14.58 -0.51
N SER A 62 -3.40 14.11 0.73
CA SER A 62 -4.46 14.29 1.71
C SER A 62 -3.86 14.41 3.10
N ASP A 63 -4.61 14.98 4.03
CA ASP A 63 -4.20 15.01 5.41
C ASP A 63 -4.33 13.61 6.03
N THR A 64 -5.40 12.91 5.68
CA THR A 64 -5.68 11.57 6.18
C THR A 64 -6.06 10.65 5.03
N LEU A 65 -5.55 9.43 5.06
CA LEU A 65 -5.86 8.39 4.09
C LEU A 65 -6.27 7.13 4.83
N PHE A 66 -7.50 6.68 4.59
CA PHE A 66 -7.99 5.42 5.14
C PHE A 66 -7.87 4.32 4.12
N LEU A 67 -7.26 3.21 4.52
CA LEU A 67 -7.20 1.98 3.74
C LEU A 67 -8.20 1.02 4.37
N VAL A 68 -9.35 0.82 3.69
CA VAL A 68 -10.51 0.19 4.31
C VAL A 68 -10.79 -1.15 3.66
N GLY A 69 -10.28 -2.21 4.27
CA GLY A 69 -10.61 -3.58 3.90
C GLY A 69 -10.00 -4.08 2.60
N ASP A 70 -9.56 -5.32 2.63
CA ASP A 70 -9.08 -6.06 1.44
C ASP A 70 -7.98 -5.31 0.68
N ILE A 71 -7.06 -4.72 1.43
CA ILE A 71 -5.93 -4.01 0.87
C ILE A 71 -4.87 -5.00 0.40
N VAL A 72 -4.50 -5.96 1.24
CA VAL A 72 -3.61 -7.05 0.88
C VAL A 72 -4.42 -8.34 0.90
N ASP A 73 -4.38 -9.10 -0.19
CA ASP A 73 -5.15 -10.34 -0.27
C ASP A 73 -4.37 -11.50 0.34
N GLY A 74 -4.50 -11.64 1.65
CA GLY A 74 -3.81 -12.71 2.39
C GLY A 74 -4.29 -14.10 2.00
N TRP A 75 -5.55 -14.23 1.57
CA TRP A 75 -6.08 -15.51 1.14
C TRP A 75 -5.35 -16.01 -0.10
N GLN A 76 -5.20 -15.15 -1.10
CA GLN A 76 -4.51 -15.52 -2.34
C GLN A 76 -3.02 -15.75 -2.08
N LEU A 77 -2.39 -14.91 -1.28
CA LEU A 77 -0.98 -15.04 -0.97
C LEU A 77 -0.70 -16.32 -0.18
N SER A 78 -1.66 -16.80 0.63
CA SER A 78 -1.49 -18.05 1.36
C SER A 78 -1.55 -19.28 0.45
N ARG A 79 -2.16 -19.15 -0.73
CA ARG A 79 -2.25 -20.23 -1.70
C ARG A 79 -1.07 -20.20 -2.67
N GLN A 80 -0.75 -19.01 -3.16
CA GLN A 80 0.35 -18.82 -4.10
C GLN A 80 0.91 -17.42 -3.90
N TRP A 81 2.19 -17.34 -3.61
CA TRP A 81 2.85 -16.06 -3.45
C TRP A 81 2.90 -15.33 -4.80
N PHE A 82 2.35 -14.13 -4.84
CA PHE A 82 2.37 -13.27 -6.01
C PHE A 82 2.58 -11.84 -5.53
N TRP A 83 3.77 -11.31 -5.74
CA TRP A 83 4.09 -9.96 -5.26
C TRP A 83 4.99 -9.26 -6.28
N PRO A 84 4.41 -8.83 -7.43
CA PRO A 84 5.18 -8.13 -8.44
C PRO A 84 5.68 -6.79 -7.91
N GLN A 85 6.69 -6.25 -8.59
CA GLN A 85 7.31 -5.00 -8.18
C GLN A 85 6.29 -3.87 -8.06
N SER A 86 5.30 -3.82 -8.96
CA SER A 86 4.27 -2.78 -8.90
C SER A 86 3.48 -2.79 -7.60
N HIS A 87 3.21 -3.98 -7.05
CA HIS A 87 2.51 -4.09 -5.76
C HIS A 87 3.40 -3.60 -4.62
N ASN A 88 4.69 -3.93 -4.69
CA ASN A 88 5.63 -3.41 -3.71
C ASN A 88 5.74 -1.89 -3.80
N ASP A 89 5.70 -1.35 -5.00
CA ASP A 89 5.76 0.10 -5.23
C ASP A 89 4.57 0.80 -4.59
N VAL A 90 3.39 0.20 -4.64
CA VAL A 90 2.21 0.76 -3.97
C VAL A 90 2.47 0.88 -2.47
N VAL A 91 2.96 -0.18 -1.85
CA VAL A 91 3.26 -0.18 -0.42
C VAL A 91 4.32 0.87 -0.10
N GLN A 92 5.38 0.92 -0.90
CA GLN A 92 6.45 1.90 -0.68
C GLN A 92 5.94 3.33 -0.83
N LYS A 93 5.01 3.57 -1.76
CA LYS A 93 4.41 4.90 -1.93
C LYS A 93 3.58 5.28 -0.70
N LEU A 94 2.81 4.34 -0.17
CA LEU A 94 2.02 4.58 1.05
C LEU A 94 2.94 4.90 2.24
N LEU A 95 4.01 4.13 2.40
CA LEU A 95 4.97 4.37 3.47
C LEU A 95 5.64 5.74 3.33
N ARG A 96 5.92 6.15 2.10
CA ARG A 96 6.51 7.47 1.83
C ARG A 96 5.54 8.58 2.20
N LYS A 97 4.26 8.43 1.87
CA LYS A 97 3.25 9.41 2.25
C LYS A 97 3.15 9.54 3.77
N ALA A 98 3.21 8.41 4.48
CA ALA A 98 3.18 8.44 5.95
C ALA A 98 4.39 9.20 6.50
N ARG A 99 5.56 8.97 5.94
CA ARG A 99 6.77 9.67 6.39
C ARG A 99 6.71 11.17 6.11
N LYS A 100 5.96 11.57 5.09
CA LYS A 100 5.82 12.98 4.73
C LYS A 100 4.70 13.68 5.48
N GLY A 101 4.02 12.99 6.37
CA GLY A 101 3.03 13.61 7.25
C GLY A 101 1.58 13.24 7.00
N THR A 102 1.28 12.44 5.99
CA THR A 102 -0.09 11.95 5.79
C THR A 102 -0.41 10.92 6.87
N ARG A 103 -1.54 11.11 7.56
CA ARG A 103 -1.99 10.13 8.53
C ARG A 103 -2.66 8.99 7.77
N ILE A 104 -2.08 7.79 7.84
CA ILE A 104 -2.62 6.64 7.14
C ILE A 104 -3.14 5.63 8.17
N ILE A 105 -4.39 5.25 8.01
CA ILE A 105 -5.07 4.32 8.93
C ILE A 105 -5.54 3.12 8.12
N TYR A 106 -5.14 1.93 8.57
CA TYR A 106 -5.48 0.68 7.91
C TYR A 106 -6.56 -0.03 8.71
N VAL A 107 -7.68 -0.31 8.04
CA VAL A 107 -8.79 -1.07 8.63
C VAL A 107 -8.89 -2.39 7.88
N PRO A 108 -8.46 -3.52 8.48
CA PRO A 108 -8.45 -4.81 7.79
C PRO A 108 -9.85 -5.30 7.43
N GLY A 109 -9.97 -5.94 6.25
CA GLY A 109 -11.19 -6.60 5.81
C GLY A 109 -11.07 -8.12 5.88
N ASN A 110 -11.90 -8.81 5.10
CA ASN A 110 -11.94 -10.27 5.13
C ASN A 110 -10.68 -10.91 4.54
N HIS A 111 -10.17 -10.35 3.45
CA HIS A 111 -9.02 -10.92 2.75
C HIS A 111 -7.69 -10.55 3.39
N ASP A 112 -7.66 -9.55 4.24
CA ASP A 112 -6.46 -9.18 4.97
C ASP A 112 -6.61 -9.42 6.47
N GLU A 113 -7.27 -10.52 6.80
CA GLU A 113 -7.55 -10.89 8.19
C GLU A 113 -6.28 -11.06 9.01
N PHE A 114 -5.17 -11.46 8.38
CA PHE A 114 -3.90 -11.60 9.09
C PHE A 114 -3.48 -10.29 9.76
N ALA A 115 -3.87 -9.15 9.21
CA ALA A 115 -3.50 -7.85 9.76
C ALA A 115 -4.22 -7.54 11.07
N ARG A 116 -5.31 -8.27 11.37
CA ARG A 116 -6.04 -8.06 12.63
C ARG A 116 -5.21 -8.37 13.86
N LYS A 117 -4.18 -9.19 13.69
CA LYS A 117 -3.25 -9.51 14.80
C LYS A 117 -2.43 -8.30 15.22
N TYR A 118 -2.41 -7.26 14.39
CA TYR A 118 -1.62 -6.07 14.63
C TYR A 118 -2.47 -4.85 14.91
N LEU A 119 -3.72 -5.06 15.31
CA LEU A 119 -4.60 -3.93 15.69
C LEU A 119 -3.93 -3.11 16.78
N ASN A 120 -4.06 -1.80 16.65
CA ASN A 120 -3.46 -0.81 17.55
C ASN A 120 -1.93 -0.75 17.46
N ASN A 121 -1.34 -1.38 16.47
CA ASN A 121 0.08 -1.25 16.20
C ASN A 121 0.31 -0.30 15.02
N GLU A 122 1.53 0.18 14.93
CA GLU A 122 1.94 1.03 13.84
C GLU A 122 2.99 0.33 13.00
N PHE A 123 2.90 0.47 11.68
CA PHE A 123 3.88 -0.12 10.78
C PHE A 123 4.36 0.96 9.80
N GLY A 124 5.61 1.40 9.96
CA GLY A 124 6.19 2.40 9.06
C GLY A 124 5.41 3.70 9.00
N GLY A 125 4.69 4.06 10.06
CA GLY A 125 3.85 5.24 10.13
C GLY A 125 2.39 4.98 9.76
N ILE A 126 2.03 3.76 9.40
CA ILE A 126 0.63 3.38 9.13
C ILE A 126 0.01 2.82 10.40
N GLU A 127 -1.11 3.38 10.79
CA GLU A 127 -1.84 2.98 12.00
C GLU A 127 -2.78 1.82 11.75
#